data_cfd584b0397d97382b6be4743047d049
#
_entry.id   cfd584b0397d97382b6be4743047d049
#
_cell.length_a   1.000
_cell.length_b   1.000
_cell.length_c   1.000
_cell.angle_alpha   90.00
_cell.angle_beta   90.00
_cell.angle_gamma   90.00
#
_symmetry.space_group_name_H-M   'P 1'
#
loop_
_entity.id
_entity.type
_entity.pdbx_description
1 polymer ?
#
loop_
_entity_poly.entity_id
_entity_poly.type
_entity_poly.pdbx_seq_one_letter_code
_entity_poly.pdbx_strand_id
1 'polypeptide(L)'
;CDYTDPLALHAIHMIHEDLIASFQGDMAARDRMHNAQCLAGMAFSNALLGIVHSMAHKTGAAFSGGHIVHGCANAMYLPKVIRYNAKNPEAAERYAQIAKFLHLSGSNTEELVTSLIEELKKMNKALEIPSCIKDYEGGIIDENEFMEKLPQVAELAIGDACTGTNPRIPTQEEMEKLLKACYYDLEIDF
;
A
#
# COMPACT_ATOMS: atom_id res chain seq x y z
N CYS A 1 -2.53 -11.28 15.14
CA CYS A 1 -2.51 -12.04 16.41
C CYS A 1 -1.74 -11.27 17.51
N ASP A 2 -1.82 -11.70 18.75
CA ASP A 2 -1.24 -11.00 19.91
C ASP A 2 0.29 -10.77 19.83
N TYR A 3 0.98 -11.54 19.00
CA TYR A 3 2.41 -11.36 18.74
C TYR A 3 2.68 -10.33 17.63
N THR A 4 1.96 -10.40 16.51
CA THR A 4 2.24 -9.57 15.33
C THR A 4 1.56 -8.20 15.38
N ASP A 5 0.37 -8.12 15.95
CA ASP A 5 -0.42 -6.88 15.96
C ASP A 5 0.25 -5.75 16.74
N PRO A 6 0.80 -5.97 17.95
CA PRO A 6 1.52 -4.92 18.67
C PRO A 6 2.76 -4.43 17.91
N LEU A 7 3.51 -5.34 17.30
CA LEU A 7 4.69 -4.99 16.50
C LEU A 7 4.31 -4.14 15.28
N ALA A 8 3.26 -4.55 14.56
CA ALA A 8 2.75 -3.82 13.39
C ALA A 8 2.23 -2.43 13.79
N LEU A 9 1.39 -2.34 14.83
CA LEU A 9 0.85 -1.06 15.29
C LEU A 9 1.95 -0.11 15.76
N HIS A 10 2.94 -0.61 16.51
CA HIS A 10 4.05 0.22 16.95
C HIS A 10 4.91 0.70 15.78
N ALA A 11 5.19 -0.17 14.80
CA ALA A 11 5.90 0.21 13.58
C ALA A 11 5.13 1.28 12.79
N ILE A 12 3.81 1.12 12.62
CA ILE A 12 2.94 2.10 11.96
C ILE A 12 3.00 3.46 12.66
N HIS A 13 2.93 3.47 13.99
CA HIS A 13 3.03 4.71 14.77
C HIS A 13 4.39 5.40 14.55
N MET A 14 5.50 4.68 14.70
CA MET A 14 6.83 5.24 14.48
C MET A 14 7.01 5.79 13.05
N ILE A 15 6.52 5.05 12.05
CA ILE A 15 6.56 5.49 10.64
C ILE A 15 5.74 6.77 10.47
N HIS A 16 4.54 6.84 11.04
CA HIS A 16 3.69 8.02 10.95
C HIS A 16 4.35 9.26 11.56
N GLU A 17 5.05 9.12 12.69
CA GLU A 17 5.73 10.20 13.38
C GLU A 17 7.03 10.67 12.66
N ASP A 18 7.82 9.73 12.14
CA ASP A 18 9.22 9.97 11.79
C ASP A 18 9.54 9.95 10.30
N LEU A 19 8.68 9.37 9.45
CA LEU A 19 9.02 9.11 8.03
C LEU A 19 9.30 10.41 7.28
N ILE A 20 8.48 11.44 7.43
CA ILE A 20 8.64 12.73 6.73
C ILE A 20 9.90 13.44 7.23
N ALA A 21 10.12 13.50 8.54
CA ALA A 21 11.33 14.11 9.10
C ALA A 21 12.60 13.37 8.65
N SER A 22 12.57 12.03 8.63
CA SER A 22 13.66 11.20 8.12
C SER A 22 13.95 11.47 6.63
N PHE A 23 12.92 11.63 5.81
CA PHE A 23 13.04 12.00 4.39
C PHE A 23 13.68 13.39 4.22
N GLN A 24 13.34 14.34 5.10
CA GLN A 24 13.92 15.68 5.12
C GLN A 24 15.34 15.76 5.68
N GLY A 25 15.92 14.64 6.10
CA GLY A 25 17.31 14.54 6.54
C GLY A 25 17.54 14.58 8.05
N ASP A 26 16.49 14.51 8.88
CA ASP A 26 16.65 14.37 10.33
C ASP A 26 17.25 13.00 10.67
N MET A 27 18.48 13.00 11.18
CA MET A 27 19.22 11.78 11.48
C MET A 27 18.67 11.03 12.69
N ALA A 28 18.04 11.71 13.67
CA ALA A 28 17.40 11.05 14.78
C ALA A 28 16.11 10.35 14.35
N ALA A 29 15.31 11.00 13.48
CA ALA A 29 14.16 10.35 12.85
C ALA A 29 14.58 9.16 11.98
N ARG A 30 15.68 9.26 11.24
CA ARG A 30 16.23 8.16 10.44
C ARG A 30 16.63 6.96 11.30
N ASP A 31 17.23 7.18 12.46
CA ASP A 31 17.56 6.09 13.40
C ASP A 31 16.29 5.38 13.90
N ARG A 32 15.27 6.15 14.26
CA ARG A 32 13.97 5.57 14.66
C ARG A 32 13.29 4.83 13.51
N MET A 33 13.41 5.31 12.26
CA MET A 33 12.92 4.59 11.07
C MET A 33 13.62 3.25 10.84
N HIS A 34 14.91 3.11 11.16
CA HIS A 34 15.59 1.81 11.14
C HIS A 34 14.97 0.82 12.14
N ASN A 35 14.61 1.29 13.33
CA ASN A 35 13.92 0.47 14.31
C ASN A 35 12.50 0.12 13.86
N ALA A 36 11.76 1.09 13.32
CA ALA A 36 10.40 0.89 12.82
C ALA A 36 10.35 -0.17 11.69
N GLN A 37 11.28 -0.11 10.74
CA GLN A 37 11.33 -1.10 9.67
C GLN A 37 11.70 -2.51 10.17
N CYS A 38 12.52 -2.61 11.22
CA CYS A 38 12.83 -3.89 11.85
C CYS A 38 11.58 -4.49 12.52
N LEU A 39 10.83 -3.68 13.27
CA LEU A 39 9.56 -4.09 13.89
C LEU A 39 8.53 -4.52 12.86
N ALA A 40 8.39 -3.74 11.76
CA ALA A 40 7.53 -4.12 10.63
C ALA A 40 7.97 -5.45 10.01
N GLY A 41 9.29 -5.64 9.82
CA GLY A 41 9.87 -6.88 9.32
C GLY A 41 9.52 -8.09 10.19
N MET A 42 9.65 -7.97 11.51
CA MET A 42 9.26 -9.03 12.45
C MET A 42 7.75 -9.33 12.39
N ALA A 43 6.92 -8.30 12.24
CA ALA A 43 5.47 -8.48 12.12
C ALA A 43 5.11 -9.23 10.84
N PHE A 44 5.50 -8.74 9.65
CA PHE A 44 5.09 -9.35 8.39
C PHE A 44 5.80 -10.67 8.08
N SER A 45 6.98 -10.93 8.63
CA SER A 45 7.62 -12.25 8.51
C SER A 45 6.81 -13.37 9.17
N ASN A 46 5.95 -13.02 10.13
CA ASN A 46 5.07 -13.98 10.82
C ASN A 46 3.61 -13.89 10.36
N ALA A 47 3.12 -12.69 9.98
CA ALA A 47 1.72 -12.49 9.55
C ALA A 47 1.53 -12.57 8.04
N LEU A 48 2.64 -12.58 7.28
CA LEU A 48 2.70 -12.45 5.84
C LEU A 48 2.23 -11.06 5.35
N LEU A 49 2.11 -10.92 4.03
CA LEU A 49 1.79 -9.67 3.34
C LEU A 49 0.43 -9.79 2.62
N GLY A 50 0.07 -8.81 1.82
CA GLY A 50 -1.17 -8.78 1.05
C GLY A 50 -0.94 -8.35 -0.40
N ILE A 51 -2.05 -8.10 -1.11
CA ILE A 51 -2.02 -7.81 -2.56
C ILE A 51 -1.28 -6.52 -2.93
N VAL A 52 -1.06 -5.58 -2.02
CA VAL A 52 -0.18 -4.41 -2.27
C VAL A 52 1.20 -4.91 -2.71
N HIS A 53 1.79 -5.84 -1.97
CA HIS A 53 3.09 -6.42 -2.29
C HIS A 53 3.05 -7.30 -3.54
N SER A 54 2.00 -8.12 -3.71
CA SER A 54 1.83 -8.93 -4.92
C SER A 54 1.82 -8.07 -6.18
N MET A 55 1.05 -6.98 -6.18
CA MET A 55 1.02 -6.02 -7.28
C MET A 55 2.38 -5.34 -7.49
N ALA A 56 3.02 -4.88 -6.41
CA ALA A 56 4.33 -4.22 -6.48
C ALA A 56 5.44 -5.15 -6.99
N HIS A 57 5.45 -6.42 -6.59
CA HIS A 57 6.39 -7.43 -7.10
C HIS A 57 6.29 -7.60 -8.63
N LYS A 58 5.07 -7.57 -9.17
CA LYS A 58 4.85 -7.85 -10.59
C LYS A 58 4.96 -6.60 -11.46
N THR A 59 4.60 -5.44 -10.94
CA THR A 59 4.71 -4.19 -11.69
C THR A 59 6.13 -3.60 -11.69
N GLY A 60 6.95 -3.92 -10.68
CA GLY A 60 8.27 -3.33 -10.49
C GLY A 60 9.21 -3.45 -11.69
N ALA A 61 9.17 -4.58 -12.41
CA ALA A 61 10.04 -4.86 -13.55
C ALA A 61 9.26 -5.41 -14.77
N ALA A 62 7.95 -5.21 -14.84
CA ALA A 62 7.13 -5.74 -15.93
C ALA A 62 7.30 -4.96 -17.25
N PHE A 63 7.69 -3.69 -17.18
CA PHE A 63 7.62 -2.76 -18.28
C PHE A 63 9.02 -2.39 -18.82
N SER A 64 9.12 -2.23 -20.14
CA SER A 64 10.39 -1.97 -20.82
C SER A 64 10.90 -0.54 -20.61
N GLY A 65 9.99 0.41 -20.45
CA GLY A 65 10.28 1.84 -20.33
C GLY A 65 10.74 2.28 -18.94
N GLY A 66 10.65 1.42 -17.92
CA GLY A 66 11.04 1.83 -16.58
C GLY A 66 10.87 0.77 -15.50
N HIS A 67 11.44 1.08 -14.33
CA HIS A 67 11.37 0.28 -13.14
C HIS A 67 10.70 1.07 -12.02
N ILE A 68 9.61 0.55 -11.47
CA ILE A 68 8.97 1.18 -10.31
C ILE A 68 9.67 0.70 -9.04
N VAL A 69 10.28 1.63 -8.30
CA VAL A 69 10.88 1.31 -7.01
C VAL A 69 9.83 0.70 -6.10
N HIS A 70 10.14 -0.46 -5.51
CA HIS A 70 9.20 -1.28 -4.74
C HIS A 70 8.45 -0.50 -3.65
N GLY A 71 9.15 0.34 -2.88
CA GLY A 71 8.53 1.19 -1.86
C GLY A 71 7.54 2.22 -2.44
N CYS A 72 7.88 2.83 -3.58
CA CYS A 72 6.99 3.76 -4.28
C CYS A 72 5.75 3.05 -4.82
N ALA A 73 5.91 1.86 -5.40
CA ALA A 73 4.78 1.05 -5.86
C ALA A 73 3.82 0.73 -4.71
N ASN A 74 4.34 0.22 -3.59
CA ASN A 74 3.54 -0.05 -2.40
C ASN A 74 2.80 1.20 -1.90
N ALA A 75 3.48 2.34 -1.83
CA ALA A 75 2.90 3.59 -1.36
C ALA A 75 1.77 4.10 -2.27
N MET A 76 1.94 4.01 -3.60
CA MET A 76 0.89 4.37 -4.57
C MET A 76 -0.34 3.45 -4.49
N TYR A 77 -0.13 2.15 -4.26
CA TYR A 77 -1.21 1.14 -4.30
C TYR A 77 -1.97 1.05 -2.98
N LEU A 78 -1.32 1.30 -1.86
CA LEU A 78 -1.87 1.10 -0.52
C LEU A 78 -3.22 1.80 -0.29
N PRO A 79 -3.43 3.09 -0.63
CA PRO A 79 -4.72 3.75 -0.47
C PRO A 79 -5.88 3.05 -1.20
N LYS A 80 -5.62 2.57 -2.41
CA LYS A 80 -6.60 1.88 -3.25
C LYS A 80 -6.92 0.48 -2.73
N VAL A 81 -5.89 -0.25 -2.31
CA VAL A 81 -6.06 -1.60 -1.74
C VAL A 81 -6.76 -1.55 -0.38
N ILE A 82 -6.51 -0.55 0.46
CA ILE A 82 -7.28 -0.36 1.69
C ILE A 82 -8.76 -0.17 1.36
N ARG A 83 -9.10 0.65 0.36
CA ARG A 83 -10.49 0.85 -0.06
C ARG A 83 -11.12 -0.45 -0.59
N TYR A 84 -10.39 -1.22 -1.37
CA TYR A 84 -10.81 -2.54 -1.85
C TYR A 84 -11.04 -3.53 -0.71
N ASN A 85 -10.07 -3.67 0.19
CA ASN A 85 -10.12 -4.60 1.31
C ASN A 85 -11.22 -4.22 2.33
N ALA A 86 -11.52 -2.94 2.49
CA ALA A 86 -12.55 -2.44 3.42
C ALA A 86 -13.99 -2.86 3.03
N LYS A 87 -14.21 -3.46 1.85
CA LYS A 87 -15.47 -4.16 1.53
C LYS A 87 -15.64 -5.44 2.38
N ASN A 88 -14.56 -5.98 2.94
CA ASN A 88 -14.61 -7.02 3.97
C ASN A 88 -14.77 -6.32 5.34
N PRO A 89 -15.85 -6.60 6.10
CA PRO A 89 -16.12 -5.92 7.37
C PRO A 89 -15.02 -6.09 8.42
N GLU A 90 -14.40 -7.29 8.50
CA GLU A 90 -13.33 -7.54 9.46
C GLU A 90 -12.07 -6.72 9.12
N ALA A 91 -11.73 -6.59 7.84
CA ALA A 91 -10.64 -5.75 7.39
C ALA A 91 -10.94 -4.26 7.65
N ALA A 92 -12.17 -3.81 7.39
CA ALA A 92 -12.59 -2.43 7.67
C ALA A 92 -12.42 -2.07 9.15
N GLU A 93 -12.84 -2.96 10.06
CA GLU A 93 -12.65 -2.77 11.51
C GLU A 93 -11.16 -2.70 11.90
N ARG A 94 -10.31 -3.51 11.28
CA ARG A 94 -8.86 -3.46 11.53
C ARG A 94 -8.24 -2.14 11.05
N TYR A 95 -8.63 -1.64 9.88
CA TYR A 95 -8.19 -0.32 9.40
C TYR A 95 -8.70 0.81 10.30
N ALA A 96 -9.95 0.73 10.77
CA ALA A 96 -10.50 1.70 11.72
C ALA A 96 -9.74 1.69 13.07
N GLN A 97 -9.30 0.52 13.55
CA GLN A 97 -8.44 0.41 14.74
C GLN A 97 -7.10 1.13 14.53
N ILE A 98 -6.47 0.96 13.36
CA ILE A 98 -5.23 1.68 13.01
C ILE A 98 -5.49 3.19 13.02
N ALA A 99 -6.58 3.66 12.37
CA ALA A 99 -6.93 5.08 12.35
C ALA A 99 -7.13 5.66 13.76
N LYS A 100 -7.83 4.94 14.64
CA LYS A 100 -7.99 5.32 16.06
C LYS A 100 -6.65 5.37 16.79
N PHE A 101 -5.79 4.40 16.56
CA PHE A 101 -4.47 4.33 17.17
C PHE A 101 -3.57 5.51 16.77
N LEU A 102 -3.71 5.99 15.54
CA LEU A 102 -3.07 7.19 15.02
C LEU A 102 -3.82 8.49 15.36
N HIS A 103 -4.85 8.42 16.19
CA HIS A 103 -5.68 9.59 16.58
C HIS A 103 -6.34 10.32 15.40
N LEU A 104 -6.63 9.61 14.30
CA LEU A 104 -7.33 10.20 13.16
C LEU A 104 -8.83 10.38 13.48
N SER A 105 -9.44 11.38 12.84
CA SER A 105 -10.84 11.73 13.06
C SER A 105 -11.79 10.77 12.33
N GLY A 106 -12.92 10.44 12.96
CA GLY A 106 -14.01 9.65 12.39
C GLY A 106 -14.96 9.16 13.48
N SER A 107 -16.25 9.15 13.21
CA SER A 107 -17.30 8.74 14.15
C SER A 107 -17.74 7.28 13.95
N ASN A 108 -17.41 6.68 12.82
CA ASN A 108 -17.76 5.32 12.45
C ASN A 108 -16.62 4.67 11.65
N THR A 109 -16.73 3.37 11.39
CA THR A 109 -15.70 2.57 10.69
C THR A 109 -15.37 3.12 9.31
N GLU A 110 -16.38 3.53 8.53
CA GLU A 110 -16.16 4.04 7.16
C GLU A 110 -15.42 5.39 7.16
N GLU A 111 -15.79 6.30 8.05
CA GLU A 111 -15.11 7.59 8.21
C GLU A 111 -13.65 7.38 8.66
N LEU A 112 -13.39 6.46 9.59
CA LEU A 112 -12.05 6.14 10.06
C LEU A 112 -11.19 5.52 8.96
N VAL A 113 -11.73 4.61 8.15
CA VAL A 113 -11.03 4.05 6.97
C VAL A 113 -10.72 5.16 5.97
N THR A 114 -11.66 6.05 5.72
CA THR A 114 -11.46 7.20 4.83
C THR A 114 -10.36 8.13 5.35
N SER A 115 -10.38 8.46 6.64
CA SER A 115 -9.35 9.28 7.27
C SER A 115 -7.96 8.64 7.19
N LEU A 116 -7.86 7.32 7.34
CA LEU A 116 -6.60 6.59 7.16
C LEU A 116 -6.08 6.72 5.72
N ILE A 117 -6.96 6.54 4.74
CA ILE A 117 -6.61 6.68 3.31
C ILE A 117 -6.12 8.10 3.01
N GLU A 118 -6.82 9.12 3.50
CA GLU A 118 -6.43 10.52 3.27
C GLU A 118 -5.10 10.87 3.97
N GLU A 119 -4.84 10.34 5.16
CA GLU A 119 -3.56 10.53 5.83
C GLU A 119 -2.40 9.88 5.02
N LEU A 120 -2.60 8.67 4.47
CA LEU A 120 -1.60 8.03 3.61
C LEU A 120 -1.35 8.83 2.32
N LYS A 121 -2.41 9.34 1.67
CA LYS A 121 -2.26 10.23 0.51
C LYS A 121 -1.49 11.50 0.84
N LYS A 122 -1.75 12.10 2.00
CA LYS A 122 -1.03 13.29 2.50
C LYS A 122 0.44 12.98 2.74
N MET A 123 0.76 11.84 3.35
CA MET A 123 2.14 11.39 3.54
C MET A 123 2.84 11.17 2.19
N ASN A 124 2.20 10.48 1.24
CA ASN A 124 2.75 10.27 -0.10
C ASN A 124 3.10 11.59 -0.78
N LYS A 125 2.19 12.57 -0.71
CA LYS A 125 2.43 13.91 -1.25
C LYS A 125 3.63 14.61 -0.58
N ALA A 126 3.78 14.50 0.73
CA ALA A 126 4.90 15.09 1.46
C ALA A 126 6.25 14.39 1.14
N LEU A 127 6.20 13.15 0.68
CA LEU A 127 7.34 12.34 0.24
C LEU A 127 7.60 12.44 -1.28
N GLU A 128 6.86 13.30 -1.98
CA GLU A 128 6.94 13.48 -3.44
C GLU A 128 6.64 12.18 -4.22
N ILE A 129 5.82 11.27 -3.64
CA ILE A 129 5.36 10.06 -4.30
C ILE A 129 4.05 10.39 -5.05
N PRO A 130 3.96 10.14 -6.37
CA PRO A 130 2.75 10.41 -7.14
C PRO A 130 1.58 9.51 -6.71
N SER A 131 0.35 9.92 -7.06
CA SER A 131 -0.86 9.15 -6.72
C SER A 131 -1.06 7.91 -7.60
N CYS A 132 -0.38 7.82 -8.74
CA CYS A 132 -0.56 6.76 -9.72
C CYS A 132 0.70 6.46 -10.52
N ILE A 133 0.70 5.30 -11.20
CA ILE A 133 1.82 4.83 -12.02
C ILE A 133 2.08 5.78 -13.20
N LYS A 134 1.03 6.32 -13.81
CA LYS A 134 1.12 7.19 -14.99
C LYS A 134 1.98 8.43 -14.72
N ASP A 135 1.97 8.94 -13.50
CA ASP A 135 2.68 10.14 -13.08
C ASP A 135 4.05 9.81 -12.42
N TYR A 136 4.47 8.54 -12.43
CA TYR A 136 5.73 8.12 -11.81
C TYR A 136 6.92 8.44 -12.71
N GLU A 137 7.69 9.44 -12.33
CA GLU A 137 8.85 9.94 -13.12
C GLU A 137 10.10 9.03 -13.08
N GLY A 138 10.18 8.09 -12.12
CA GLY A 138 11.30 7.15 -12.00
C GLY A 138 11.38 6.09 -13.10
N GLY A 139 10.38 6.05 -13.97
CA GLY A 139 10.33 5.20 -15.16
C GLY A 139 9.03 5.47 -15.91
N ILE A 140 9.14 5.88 -17.16
CA ILE A 140 7.97 6.11 -18.00
C ILE A 140 7.38 4.77 -18.41
N ILE A 141 6.19 4.46 -17.92
CA ILE A 141 5.44 3.26 -18.30
C ILE A 141 4.43 3.65 -19.37
N ASP A 142 4.70 3.21 -20.59
CA ASP A 142 3.81 3.46 -21.74
C ASP A 142 2.43 2.83 -21.51
N GLU A 143 1.38 3.59 -21.82
CA GLU A 143 0.01 3.18 -21.61
C GLU A 143 -0.39 1.95 -22.44
N ASN A 144 0.11 1.86 -23.68
CA ASN A 144 -0.20 0.72 -24.55
C ASN A 144 0.51 -0.53 -24.01
N GLU A 145 1.77 -0.42 -23.61
CA GLU A 145 2.51 -1.52 -23.00
C GLU A 145 1.84 -1.97 -21.69
N PHE A 146 1.41 -1.02 -20.85
CA PHE A 146 0.67 -1.34 -19.62
C PHE A 146 -0.60 -2.13 -19.94
N MET A 147 -1.42 -1.66 -20.87
CA MET A 147 -2.69 -2.33 -21.23
C MET A 147 -2.47 -3.69 -21.89
N GLU A 148 -1.42 -3.86 -22.70
CA GLU A 148 -1.06 -5.14 -23.30
C GLU A 148 -0.65 -6.17 -22.25
N LYS A 149 0.16 -5.76 -21.27
CA LYS A 149 0.70 -6.65 -20.22
C LYS A 149 -0.23 -6.83 -19.04
N LEU A 150 -1.27 -6.02 -18.91
CA LEU A 150 -2.17 -6.01 -17.76
C LEU A 150 -2.73 -7.37 -17.38
N PRO A 151 -3.28 -8.20 -18.32
CA PRO A 151 -3.82 -9.51 -17.96
C PRO A 151 -2.76 -10.44 -17.37
N GLN A 152 -1.55 -10.43 -17.93
CA GLN A 152 -0.43 -11.25 -17.47
C GLN A 152 0.08 -10.79 -16.09
N VAL A 153 0.21 -9.49 -15.89
CA VAL A 153 0.64 -8.91 -14.60
C VAL A 153 -0.39 -9.23 -13.51
N ALA A 154 -1.68 -9.15 -13.82
CA ALA A 154 -2.76 -9.50 -12.89
C ALA A 154 -2.72 -10.99 -12.52
N GLU A 155 -2.57 -11.89 -13.48
CA GLU A 155 -2.45 -13.34 -13.26
C GLU A 155 -1.25 -13.65 -12.36
N LEU A 156 -0.09 -13.07 -12.66
CA LEU A 156 1.12 -13.24 -11.85
C LEU A 156 0.97 -12.69 -10.44
N ALA A 157 0.26 -11.57 -10.27
CA ALA A 157 -0.02 -10.99 -8.95
C ALA A 157 -0.95 -11.89 -8.13
N ILE A 158 -1.97 -12.49 -8.75
CA ILE A 158 -2.86 -13.47 -8.09
C ILE A 158 -2.07 -14.69 -7.66
N GLY A 159 -1.16 -15.20 -8.49
CA GLY A 159 -0.29 -16.33 -8.18
C GLY A 159 0.83 -16.04 -7.18
N ASP A 160 1.02 -14.80 -6.75
CA ASP A 160 2.03 -14.44 -5.76
C ASP A 160 1.64 -14.93 -4.37
N ALA A 161 2.63 -15.41 -3.60
CA ALA A 161 2.41 -15.94 -2.26
C ALA A 161 1.73 -14.95 -1.31
N CYS A 162 1.97 -13.64 -1.50
CA CYS A 162 1.38 -12.60 -0.67
C CYS A 162 -0.13 -12.45 -0.89
N THR A 163 -0.67 -12.85 -2.03
CA THR A 163 -2.10 -12.73 -2.33
C THR A 163 -2.93 -13.65 -1.45
N GLY A 164 -2.44 -14.85 -1.16
CA GLY A 164 -3.17 -15.86 -0.37
C GLY A 164 -3.52 -15.43 1.07
N THR A 165 -2.88 -14.40 1.58
CA THR A 165 -3.11 -13.86 2.94
C THR A 165 -3.86 -12.54 2.95
N ASN A 166 -4.27 -12.02 1.79
CA ASN A 166 -5.07 -10.81 1.73
C ASN A 166 -6.49 -11.06 2.26
N PRO A 167 -7.10 -10.16 3.03
CA PRO A 167 -8.43 -10.37 3.62
C PRO A 167 -9.56 -10.49 2.58
N ARG A 168 -9.34 -10.00 1.37
CA ARG A 168 -10.24 -10.15 0.22
C ARG A 168 -9.42 -10.60 -0.98
N ILE A 169 -9.56 -11.87 -1.37
CA ILE A 169 -8.83 -12.44 -2.52
C ILE A 169 -9.49 -11.92 -3.82
N PRO A 170 -8.76 -11.21 -4.69
CA PRO A 170 -9.33 -10.71 -5.93
C PRO A 170 -9.49 -11.81 -6.98
N THR A 171 -10.53 -11.70 -7.79
CA THR A 171 -10.62 -12.39 -9.08
C THR A 171 -9.65 -11.78 -10.09
N GLN A 172 -9.44 -12.44 -11.25
CA GLN A 172 -8.64 -11.90 -12.35
C GLN A 172 -9.16 -10.51 -12.78
N GLU A 173 -10.47 -10.38 -12.95
CA GLU A 173 -11.11 -9.12 -13.35
C GLU A 173 -10.91 -8.01 -12.30
N GLU A 174 -11.06 -8.35 -11.01
CA GLU A 174 -10.85 -7.38 -9.92
C GLU A 174 -9.38 -6.95 -9.82
N MET A 175 -8.43 -7.87 -10.02
CA MET A 175 -7.00 -7.52 -10.01
C MET A 175 -6.64 -6.60 -11.18
N GLU A 176 -7.19 -6.85 -12.38
CA GLU A 176 -7.01 -5.94 -13.52
C GLU A 176 -7.61 -4.55 -13.26
N LYS A 177 -8.80 -4.49 -12.64
CA LYS A 177 -9.43 -3.22 -12.23
C LYS A 177 -8.57 -2.48 -11.18
N LEU A 178 -8.02 -3.20 -10.20
CA LEU A 178 -7.12 -2.63 -9.19
C LEU A 178 -5.86 -2.05 -9.84
N LEU A 179 -5.21 -2.80 -10.74
CA LEU A 179 -4.03 -2.33 -11.45
C LEU A 179 -4.34 -1.11 -12.33
N LYS A 180 -5.49 -1.09 -13.02
CA LYS A 180 -5.95 0.10 -13.77
C LYS A 180 -6.19 1.29 -12.85
N ALA A 181 -6.81 1.06 -11.69
CA ALA A 181 -7.03 2.13 -10.72
C ALA A 181 -5.69 2.69 -10.19
N CYS A 182 -4.68 1.85 -10.02
CA CYS A 182 -3.33 2.29 -9.65
C CYS A 182 -2.61 3.02 -10.79
N TYR A 183 -2.91 2.69 -12.06
CA TYR A 183 -2.29 3.34 -13.21
C TYR A 183 -2.88 4.74 -13.48
N TYR A 184 -4.22 4.88 -13.38
CA TYR A 184 -4.94 6.10 -13.77
C TYR A 184 -5.45 6.95 -12.60
N ASP A 185 -5.15 6.59 -11.36
CA ASP A 185 -5.71 7.20 -10.13
C ASP A 185 -7.24 7.13 -10.06
N LEU A 186 -7.83 5.97 -10.40
CA LEU A 186 -9.28 5.78 -10.33
C LEU A 186 -9.73 5.43 -8.90
N GLU A 187 -10.98 5.79 -8.59
CA GLU A 187 -11.62 5.37 -7.35
C GLU A 187 -11.98 3.88 -7.38
N ILE A 188 -12.02 3.27 -6.18
CA ILE A 188 -12.41 1.87 -5.99
C ILE A 188 -13.84 1.82 -5.48
N ASP A 189 -14.75 1.28 -6.28
CA ASP A 189 -16.19 1.15 -6.00
C ASP A 189 -16.72 -0.30 -6.04
N PHE A 190 -15.86 -1.29 -6.37
CA PHE A 190 -16.17 -2.72 -6.53
C PHE A 190 -15.63 -3.60 -5.41
#